data_d8fc263b1495429adc87dee24ecaf076
#
_entry.id   d8fc263b1495429adc87dee24ecaf076
#
_cell.length_a   1.000
_cell.length_b   1.000
_cell.length_c   1.000
_cell.angle_alpha   90.00
_cell.angle_beta   90.00
_cell.angle_gamma   90.00
#
_symmetry.space_group_name_H-M   'P 1'
#
loop_
_entity.id
_entity.type
_entity.pdbx_description
1 polymer ?
#
loop_
_entity_poly.entity_id
_entity_poly.type
_entity_poly.pdbx_seq_one_letter_code
_entity_poly.pdbx_strand_id
1 'polypeptide(L)'
;MYRTLEYLRGISDSDVRRLRAVGIKHTNQLLHRTSLEIDRKRLSKRTGITAERLLGFAHQCTLMEVSGMERELQTIRRFGIETMKDLRAQDAEALHSKLADAVGLAGAPSRSDVQYWISQATALDIIEESEAAQRISVIT
;
A
#
# COMPACT_ATOMS: atom_id res chain seq x y z
N MET A 1 -2.48 -2.32 -10.72
CA MET A 1 -1.21 -2.60 -11.43
C MET A 1 -0.25 -3.31 -10.51
N TYR A 2 0.54 -4.21 -11.03
CA TYR A 2 1.53 -4.93 -10.23
C TYR A 2 2.95 -4.63 -10.67
N ARG A 3 3.90 -4.87 -9.77
CA ARG A 3 5.33 -4.66 -9.98
C ARG A 3 6.10 -5.86 -9.47
N THR A 4 7.38 -5.92 -9.78
CA THR A 4 8.28 -6.89 -9.14
C THR A 4 8.47 -6.54 -7.68
N LEU A 5 8.89 -7.52 -6.87
CA LEU A 5 9.01 -7.34 -5.41
C LEU A 5 10.00 -6.26 -5.02
N GLU A 6 11.04 -6.06 -5.82
CA GLU A 6 12.07 -5.06 -5.58
C GLU A 6 11.53 -3.62 -5.54
N TYR A 7 10.34 -3.40 -6.08
CA TYR A 7 9.67 -2.10 -6.03
C TYR A 7 9.27 -1.68 -4.61
N LEU A 8 9.09 -2.64 -3.71
CA LEU A 8 8.63 -2.36 -2.36
C LEU A 8 9.72 -1.71 -1.50
N ARG A 9 9.35 -0.67 -0.76
CA ARG A 9 10.27 -0.01 0.16
C ARG A 9 10.52 -0.89 1.37
N GLY A 10 11.78 -0.96 1.77
CA GLY A 10 12.19 -1.73 2.93
C GLY A 10 12.37 -3.22 2.67
N ILE A 11 12.18 -3.68 1.42
CA ILE A 11 12.41 -5.08 1.08
C ILE A 11 13.90 -5.29 0.77
N SER A 12 14.47 -6.36 1.33
CA SER A 12 15.87 -6.75 1.07
C SER A 12 15.96 -7.78 -0.04
N ASP A 13 17.16 -7.97 -0.58
CA ASP A 13 17.41 -9.04 -1.56
C ASP A 13 17.11 -10.42 -0.95
N SER A 14 17.41 -10.59 0.33
CA SER A 14 17.09 -11.82 1.06
C SER A 14 15.59 -12.06 1.15
N ASP A 15 14.80 -11.01 1.43
CA ASP A 15 13.34 -11.09 1.46
C ASP A 15 12.81 -11.53 0.09
N VAL A 16 13.30 -10.93 -0.97
CA VAL A 16 12.88 -11.24 -2.35
C VAL A 16 13.16 -12.71 -2.67
N ARG A 17 14.35 -13.19 -2.35
CA ARG A 17 14.71 -14.60 -2.59
C ARG A 17 13.81 -15.56 -1.83
N ARG A 18 13.52 -15.25 -0.56
CA ARG A 18 12.66 -16.09 0.28
C ARG A 18 11.22 -16.13 -0.23
N LEU A 19 10.70 -14.98 -0.65
CA LEU A 19 9.35 -14.90 -1.22
C LEU A 19 9.27 -15.64 -2.57
N ARG A 20 10.26 -15.48 -3.43
CA ARG A 20 10.33 -16.23 -4.69
C ARG A 20 10.41 -17.73 -4.48
N ALA A 21 11.11 -18.16 -3.45
CA ALA A 21 11.21 -19.59 -3.12
C ALA A 21 9.88 -20.24 -2.78
N VAL A 22 8.89 -19.45 -2.33
CA VAL A 22 7.53 -19.93 -2.06
C VAL A 22 6.54 -19.53 -3.16
N GLY A 23 7.02 -19.13 -4.34
CA GLY A 23 6.21 -18.87 -5.51
C GLY A 23 5.67 -17.45 -5.65
N ILE A 24 6.11 -16.52 -4.83
CA ILE A 24 5.68 -15.12 -4.88
C ILE A 24 6.69 -14.31 -5.67
N LYS A 25 6.30 -13.82 -6.84
CA LYS A 25 7.19 -13.11 -7.78
C LYS A 25 6.83 -11.63 -7.95
N HIS A 26 5.56 -11.26 -7.72
CA HIS A 26 5.05 -9.92 -7.99
C HIS A 26 4.20 -9.42 -6.82
N THR A 27 4.02 -8.10 -6.76
CA THR A 27 3.32 -7.43 -5.67
C THR A 27 1.85 -7.86 -5.54
N ASN A 28 1.17 -8.15 -6.64
CA ASN A 28 -0.21 -8.64 -6.59
C ASN A 28 -0.30 -10.04 -5.96
N GLN A 29 0.66 -10.91 -6.22
CA GLN A 29 0.73 -12.23 -5.58
C GLN A 29 1.01 -12.09 -4.08
N LEU A 30 1.91 -11.18 -3.72
CA LEU A 30 2.21 -10.91 -2.31
C LEU A 30 0.98 -10.39 -1.58
N LEU A 31 0.25 -9.46 -2.18
CA LEU A 31 -0.99 -8.95 -1.60
C LEU A 31 -1.99 -10.07 -1.32
N HIS A 32 -2.18 -10.97 -2.29
CA HIS A 32 -3.08 -12.11 -2.13
C HIS A 32 -2.69 -13.03 -0.96
N ARG A 33 -1.40 -13.14 -0.68
CA ARG A 33 -0.85 -14.00 0.38
C ARG A 33 -0.68 -13.28 1.72
N THR A 34 -1.01 -11.99 1.80
CA THR A 34 -0.77 -11.17 3.01
C THR A 34 -1.99 -10.37 3.45
N SER A 35 -3.10 -10.45 2.73
CA SER A 35 -4.32 -9.70 3.09
C SER A 35 -4.92 -10.15 4.42
N LEU A 36 -4.90 -11.44 4.71
CA LEU A 36 -5.44 -12.01 5.94
C LEU A 36 -4.34 -12.19 6.98
N GLU A 37 -4.67 -11.95 8.24
CA GLU A 37 -3.72 -12.11 9.34
C GLU A 37 -3.17 -13.54 9.42
N ILE A 38 -4.04 -14.55 9.27
CA ILE A 38 -3.62 -15.95 9.31
C ILE A 38 -2.62 -16.29 8.21
N ASP A 39 -2.81 -15.73 7.03
CA ASP A 39 -1.91 -15.94 5.90
C ASP A 39 -0.56 -15.26 6.12
N ARG A 40 -0.55 -14.07 6.72
CA ARG A 40 0.71 -13.42 7.10
C ARG A 40 1.50 -14.25 8.11
N LYS A 41 0.83 -14.82 9.09
CA LYS A 41 1.47 -15.70 10.09
C LYS A 41 2.06 -16.95 9.43
N ARG A 42 1.31 -17.57 8.52
CA ARG A 42 1.78 -18.75 7.77
C ARG A 42 2.98 -18.42 6.90
N LEU A 43 2.90 -17.32 6.17
CA LEU A 43 3.99 -16.88 5.29
C LEU A 43 5.23 -16.50 6.10
N SER A 44 5.04 -15.85 7.25
CA SER A 44 6.14 -15.53 8.17
C SER A 44 6.90 -16.78 8.61
N LYS A 45 6.21 -17.83 8.96
CA LYS A 45 6.85 -19.12 9.34
C LYS A 45 7.65 -19.73 8.20
N ARG A 46 7.15 -19.63 6.98
CA ARG A 46 7.80 -20.21 5.80
C ARG A 46 9.01 -19.43 5.33
N THR A 47 8.98 -18.12 5.48
CA THR A 47 10.00 -17.23 4.90
C THR A 47 10.96 -16.66 5.94
N GLY A 48 10.59 -16.64 7.20
CA GLY A 48 11.36 -15.95 8.24
C GLY A 48 11.17 -14.44 8.25
N ILE A 49 10.37 -13.89 7.34
CA ILE A 49 10.00 -12.47 7.36
C ILE A 49 8.93 -12.27 8.43
N THR A 50 9.08 -11.27 9.31
CA THR A 50 8.11 -11.06 10.39
C THR A 50 6.73 -10.72 9.83
N ALA A 51 5.68 -11.12 10.55
CA ALA A 51 4.31 -10.79 10.16
C ALA A 51 4.09 -9.28 10.10
N GLU A 52 4.75 -8.51 10.96
CA GLU A 52 4.71 -7.04 10.96
C GLU A 52 5.29 -6.46 9.67
N ARG A 53 6.43 -6.97 9.21
CA ARG A 53 7.03 -6.53 7.95
C ARG A 53 6.15 -6.91 6.76
N LEU A 54 5.57 -8.11 6.79
CA LEU A 54 4.63 -8.54 5.75
C LEU A 54 3.39 -7.65 5.71
N LEU A 55 2.89 -7.20 6.85
CA LEU A 55 1.78 -6.25 6.90
C LEU A 55 2.14 -4.92 6.22
N GLY A 56 3.33 -4.40 6.50
CA GLY A 56 3.83 -3.18 5.85
C GLY A 56 3.91 -3.34 4.32
N PHE A 57 4.38 -4.47 3.84
CA PHE A 57 4.42 -4.76 2.40
C PHE A 57 3.01 -4.88 1.82
N ALA A 58 2.09 -5.51 2.56
CA ALA A 58 0.69 -5.62 2.14
C ALA A 58 0.04 -4.24 1.93
N HIS A 59 0.26 -3.31 2.84
CA HIS A 59 -0.24 -1.93 2.69
C HIS A 59 0.32 -1.26 1.44
N GLN A 60 1.61 -1.41 1.17
CA GLN A 60 2.20 -0.88 -0.06
C GLN A 60 1.55 -1.48 -1.31
N CYS A 61 1.31 -2.78 -1.29
CA CYS A 61 0.69 -3.48 -2.42
C CYS A 61 -0.75 -3.02 -2.67
N THR A 62 -1.53 -2.74 -1.63
CA THR A 62 -2.91 -2.24 -1.81
C THR A 62 -2.94 -0.87 -2.47
N LEU A 63 -2.05 0.03 -2.09
CA LEU A 63 -2.00 1.36 -2.72
C LEU A 63 -1.72 1.26 -4.22
N MET A 64 -0.98 0.25 -4.66
CA MET A 64 -0.69 0.02 -6.07
C MET A 64 -1.92 -0.42 -6.87
N GLU A 65 -2.98 -0.88 -6.19
CA GLU A 65 -4.22 -1.30 -6.85
C GLU A 65 -5.17 -0.13 -7.14
N VAL A 66 -4.90 1.07 -6.62
CA VAL A 66 -5.71 2.25 -6.93
C VAL A 66 -5.50 2.63 -8.39
N SER A 67 -6.57 2.56 -9.19
CA SER A 67 -6.51 2.84 -10.62
C SER A 67 -6.17 4.30 -10.88
N GLY A 68 -5.20 4.51 -11.74
CA GLY A 68 -4.81 5.86 -12.21
C GLY A 68 -3.86 6.61 -11.28
N MET A 69 -3.45 6.02 -10.16
CA MET A 69 -2.58 6.68 -9.17
C MET A 69 -1.09 6.33 -9.34
N GLU A 70 -0.74 5.42 -10.21
CA GLU A 70 0.61 4.84 -10.29
C GLU A 70 1.71 5.89 -10.50
N ARG A 71 1.45 6.90 -11.32
CA ARG A 71 2.45 7.94 -11.62
C ARG A 71 2.79 8.79 -10.40
N GLU A 72 1.82 9.00 -9.53
CA GLU A 72 1.95 9.87 -8.35
C GLU A 72 2.23 9.10 -7.06
N LEU A 73 2.30 7.77 -7.12
CA LEU A 73 2.40 6.93 -5.92
C LEU A 73 3.56 7.31 -5.00
N GLN A 74 4.74 7.52 -5.57
CA GLN A 74 5.93 7.88 -4.77
C GLN A 74 5.78 9.26 -4.14
N THR A 75 5.17 10.21 -4.84
CA THR A 75 4.91 11.55 -4.32
C THR A 75 3.89 11.51 -3.17
N ILE A 76 2.82 10.74 -3.35
CA ILE A 76 1.78 10.57 -2.34
C ILE A 76 2.35 9.94 -1.07
N ARG A 77 3.23 8.96 -1.21
CA ARG A 77 3.90 8.33 -0.07
C ARG A 77 4.78 9.32 0.70
N ARG A 78 5.40 10.25 0.01
CA ARG A 78 6.18 11.32 0.68
C ARG A 78 5.30 12.27 1.51
N PHE A 79 4.02 12.35 1.21
CA PHE A 79 3.05 13.11 2.02
C PHE A 79 2.57 12.33 3.26
N GLY A 80 3.10 11.13 3.49
CA GLY A 80 2.72 10.30 4.63
C GLY A 80 1.54 9.38 4.39
N ILE A 81 1.06 9.27 3.14
CA ILE A 81 -0.04 8.37 2.77
C ILE A 81 0.56 7.01 2.45
N GLU A 82 0.42 6.06 3.37
CA GLU A 82 1.03 4.74 3.26
C GLU A 82 0.02 3.58 3.26
N THR A 83 -1.23 3.86 3.63
CA THR A 83 -2.30 2.87 3.70
C THR A 83 -3.56 3.38 3.02
N MET A 84 -4.50 2.47 2.76
CA MET A 84 -5.82 2.87 2.26
C MET A 84 -6.57 3.74 3.26
N LYS A 85 -6.38 3.53 4.55
CA LYS A 85 -6.96 4.39 5.59
C LYS A 85 -6.43 5.81 5.49
N ASP A 86 -5.14 5.95 5.25
CA ASP A 86 -4.53 7.28 5.07
C ASP A 86 -5.12 7.97 3.84
N LEU A 87 -5.28 7.23 2.74
CA LEU A 87 -5.80 7.78 1.50
C LEU A 87 -7.25 8.24 1.62
N ARG A 88 -8.12 7.39 2.20
CA ARG A 88 -9.53 7.76 2.34
C ARG A 88 -9.78 8.88 3.33
N ALA A 89 -8.83 9.16 4.22
CA ALA A 89 -8.91 10.27 5.17
C ALA A 89 -8.53 11.62 4.55
N GLN A 90 -8.05 11.63 3.30
CA GLN A 90 -7.61 12.86 2.65
C GLN A 90 -8.79 13.67 2.13
N ASP A 91 -8.63 14.99 2.16
CA ASP A 91 -9.49 15.91 1.44
C ASP A 91 -8.99 16.03 0.00
N ALA A 92 -9.87 15.82 -0.97
CA ALA A 92 -9.49 15.79 -2.38
C ALA A 92 -8.87 17.11 -2.85
N GLU A 93 -9.42 18.23 -2.41
CA GLU A 93 -8.90 19.55 -2.80
C GLU A 93 -7.52 19.81 -2.20
N ALA A 94 -7.34 19.50 -0.93
CA ALA A 94 -6.06 19.66 -0.24
C ALA A 94 -4.98 18.76 -0.85
N LEU A 95 -5.30 17.51 -1.13
CA LEU A 95 -4.36 16.58 -1.76
C LEU A 95 -4.02 17.02 -3.18
N HIS A 96 -5.00 17.47 -3.96
CA HIS A 96 -4.77 18.00 -5.30
C HIS A 96 -3.81 19.20 -5.27
N SER A 97 -4.00 20.13 -4.32
CA SER A 97 -3.11 21.27 -4.17
C SER A 97 -1.67 20.86 -3.85
N LYS A 98 -1.49 19.90 -2.95
CA LYS A 98 -0.15 19.38 -2.63
C LYS A 98 0.53 18.75 -3.85
N LEU A 99 -0.22 18.01 -4.65
CA LEU A 99 0.30 17.38 -5.87
C LEU A 99 0.68 18.45 -6.91
N ALA A 100 -0.16 19.45 -7.10
CA ALA A 100 0.14 20.55 -8.03
C ALA A 100 1.41 21.31 -7.62
N ASP A 101 1.60 21.53 -6.32
CA ASP A 101 2.81 22.17 -5.81
C ASP A 101 4.06 21.32 -6.02
N ALA A 102 3.91 19.98 -5.89
CA ALA A 102 5.05 19.06 -5.99
C ALA A 102 5.48 18.79 -7.43
N VAL A 103 4.53 18.66 -8.37
CA VAL A 103 4.82 18.24 -9.75
C VAL A 103 4.52 19.31 -10.81
N GLY A 104 4.02 20.46 -10.40
CA GLY A 104 3.59 21.52 -11.31
C GLY A 104 2.14 21.32 -11.77
N LEU A 105 1.41 22.43 -11.95
CA LEU A 105 -0.01 22.40 -12.29
C LEU A 105 -0.29 21.67 -13.61
N ALA A 106 0.57 21.85 -14.60
CA ALA A 106 0.39 21.23 -15.92
C ALA A 106 0.58 19.71 -15.89
N GLY A 107 1.39 19.19 -14.97
CA GLY A 107 1.65 17.75 -14.84
C GLY A 107 0.82 17.06 -13.75
N ALA A 108 0.04 17.81 -12.98
CA ALA A 108 -0.74 17.27 -11.89
C ALA A 108 -2.00 16.54 -12.40
N PRO A 109 -2.46 15.50 -11.69
CA PRO A 109 -3.76 14.91 -11.97
C PRO A 109 -4.86 15.94 -11.70
N SER A 110 -6.04 15.74 -12.31
CA SER A 110 -7.19 16.59 -12.04
C SER A 110 -7.72 16.35 -10.63
N ARG A 111 -8.51 17.30 -10.12
CA ARG A 111 -9.21 17.14 -8.83
C ARG A 111 -10.14 15.93 -8.88
N SER A 112 -10.79 15.69 -10.02
CA SER A 112 -11.66 14.53 -10.21
C SER A 112 -10.89 13.21 -10.13
N ASP A 113 -9.67 13.16 -10.67
CA ASP A 113 -8.81 11.99 -10.55
C ASP A 113 -8.48 11.71 -9.09
N VAL A 114 -8.09 12.74 -8.34
CA VAL A 114 -7.77 12.62 -6.92
C VAL A 114 -8.98 12.14 -6.12
N GLN A 115 -10.15 12.70 -6.39
CA GLN A 115 -11.39 12.27 -5.75
C GLN A 115 -11.70 10.80 -6.04
N TYR A 116 -11.44 10.36 -7.27
CA TYR A 116 -11.63 8.97 -7.65
C TYR A 116 -10.70 8.04 -6.88
N TRP A 117 -9.43 8.41 -6.69
CA TRP A 117 -8.49 7.61 -5.89
C TRP A 117 -8.98 7.46 -4.46
N ILE A 118 -9.42 8.56 -3.84
CA ILE A 118 -9.92 8.55 -2.46
C ILE A 118 -11.17 7.66 -2.36
N SER A 119 -12.06 7.74 -3.33
CA SER A 119 -13.28 6.92 -3.38
C SER A 119 -12.97 5.42 -3.49
N GLN A 120 -11.93 5.06 -4.26
CA GLN A 120 -11.50 3.66 -4.37
C GLN A 120 -10.96 3.11 -3.05
N ALA A 121 -10.38 3.96 -2.21
CA ALA A 121 -9.69 3.52 -0.99
C ALA A 121 -10.60 2.74 -0.04
N THR A 122 -11.87 3.10 0.06
CA THR A 122 -12.82 2.38 0.92
C THR A 122 -13.07 0.95 0.40
N ALA A 123 -13.24 0.79 -0.91
CA ALA A 123 -13.51 -0.51 -1.52
C ALA A 123 -12.27 -1.41 -1.55
N LEU A 124 -11.09 -0.83 -1.64
CA LEU A 124 -9.83 -1.55 -1.75
C LEU A 124 -9.11 -1.77 -0.41
N ASP A 125 -9.71 -1.35 0.69
CA ASP A 125 -9.14 -1.56 2.03
C ASP A 125 -9.45 -2.99 2.49
N ILE A 126 -8.74 -3.95 1.92
CA ILE A 126 -8.98 -5.38 2.09
C ILE A 126 -8.05 -6.05 3.10
N ILE A 127 -7.10 -5.31 3.65
CA ILE A 127 -6.12 -5.89 4.56
C ILE A 127 -6.72 -6.05 5.95
N GLU A 128 -6.77 -7.29 6.42
CA GLU A 128 -7.17 -7.60 7.78
C GLU A 128 -6.03 -7.28 8.75
N GLU A 129 -6.31 -6.47 9.76
CA GLU A 129 -5.36 -6.21 10.84
C GLU A 129 -5.84 -6.89 12.12
N SER A 130 -4.90 -7.16 13.04
CA SER A 130 -5.25 -7.78 14.30
C SER A 130 -6.17 -6.88 15.12
N GLU A 131 -7.05 -7.47 15.92
CA GLU A 131 -7.95 -6.74 16.80
C GLU A 131 -7.19 -5.79 17.75
N ALA A 132 -6.04 -6.23 18.26
CA ALA A 132 -5.19 -5.41 19.11
C ALA A 132 -4.67 -4.17 18.38
N ALA A 133 -4.23 -4.31 17.13
CA ALA A 133 -3.78 -3.19 16.32
C ALA A 133 -4.93 -2.23 16.01
N GLN A 134 -6.11 -2.75 15.73
CA GLN A 134 -7.30 -1.92 15.50
C GLN A 134 -7.69 -1.12 16.75
N ARG A 135 -7.61 -1.71 17.93
CA ARG A 135 -7.88 -1.00 19.20
C ARG A 135 -6.91 0.14 19.42
N ILE A 136 -5.62 -0.07 19.20
CA ILE A 136 -4.60 0.97 19.31
C ILE A 136 -4.89 2.10 18.33
N SER A 137 -5.25 1.77 17.11
CA SER A 137 -5.59 2.75 16.08
C SER A 137 -6.81 3.60 16.46
N VAL A 138 -7.80 3.02 17.12
CA VAL A 138 -9.00 3.74 17.57
C VAL A 138 -8.71 4.68 18.75
N ILE A 139 -7.80 4.29 19.64
CA ILE A 139 -7.44 5.08 20.82
C ILE A 139 -6.52 6.25 20.48
N THR A 140 -5.68 6.08 19.49
CA THR A 140 -4.72 7.12 19.06
C THR A 140 -5.29 8.00 17.95
#